data_784bc00a085e3e2b003c93b2a1773551
#
_entry.id   784bc00a085e3e2b003c93b2a1773551
#
_cell.length_a   1.000
_cell.length_b   1.000
_cell.length_c   1.000
_cell.angle_alpha   90.00
_cell.angle_beta   90.00
_cell.angle_gamma   90.00
#
_symmetry.space_group_name_H-M   'P 1'
#
loop_
_entity.id
_entity.type
_entity.pdbx_description
1 polymer ?
#
loop_
_entity_poly.entity_id
_entity_poly.type
_entity_poly.pdbx_seq_one_letter_code
_entity_poly.pdbx_strand_id
1 'polypeptide(L)'
;MVAPEDGYVINLQVRPDMVAGDIRLGAIASFIVDADRYLLANFFQENLKYVKPGQPVEAALDLYPGQIFSGKVEAIWHGSGAGQMLPSGTLPNFSYVPKEIPQGQFAVAIRMDDPDQSKFPIGTQGRAAIYTNPSSAFSVLRKIAIRAYTWFNWIYPFSG
;
A
#
# COMPACT_ATOMS: atom_id res chain seq x y z
N MET A 1 -30.43 7.29 -7.42
CA MET A 1 -28.96 7.17 -7.59
C MET A 1 -28.61 5.74 -7.25
N VAL A 2 -27.91 5.04 -8.12
CA VAL A 2 -27.53 3.64 -7.93
C VAL A 2 -26.01 3.62 -7.78
N ALA A 3 -25.48 2.72 -6.93
CA ALA A 3 -24.04 2.55 -6.81
C ALA A 3 -23.46 2.05 -8.16
N PRO A 4 -22.30 2.51 -8.58
CA PRO A 4 -21.69 2.11 -9.85
C PRO A 4 -21.19 0.66 -9.82
N GLU A 5 -20.83 0.15 -8.64
CA GLU A 5 -20.26 -1.17 -8.42
C GLU A 5 -20.66 -1.66 -7.03
N ASP A 6 -20.41 -2.94 -6.75
CA ASP A 6 -20.58 -3.49 -5.41
C ASP A 6 -19.59 -2.89 -4.43
N GLY A 7 -20.03 -2.63 -3.20
CA GLY A 7 -19.20 -1.99 -2.19
C GLY A 7 -20.00 -1.60 -0.96
N TYR A 8 -19.37 -0.84 -0.08
CA TYR A 8 -20.01 -0.38 1.15
C TYR A 8 -19.76 1.10 1.42
N VAL A 9 -20.78 1.74 2.01
CA VAL A 9 -20.73 3.16 2.36
C VAL A 9 -20.14 3.29 3.76
N ILE A 10 -19.15 4.17 3.88
CA ILE A 10 -18.60 4.58 5.18
C ILE A 10 -18.79 6.08 5.38
N ASN A 11 -18.73 6.50 6.63
CA ASN A 11 -18.78 7.91 7.00
C ASN A 11 -19.99 8.66 6.38
N LEU A 12 -21.17 8.05 6.48
CA LEU A 12 -22.42 8.66 6.00
C LEU A 12 -22.83 9.82 6.89
N GLN A 13 -22.83 11.05 6.37
CA GLN A 13 -23.18 12.28 7.09
C GLN A 13 -24.52 12.87 6.61
N VAL A 14 -25.42 12.04 6.11
CA VAL A 14 -26.75 12.50 5.66
C VAL A 14 -27.66 12.70 6.87
N ARG A 15 -28.29 13.87 6.95
CA ARG A 15 -29.35 14.20 7.92
C ARG A 15 -30.63 14.53 7.15
N PRO A 16 -31.81 14.32 7.75
CA PRO A 16 -33.06 14.87 7.23
C PRO A 16 -32.88 16.37 6.95
N ASP A 17 -33.47 16.88 5.89
CA ASP A 17 -33.43 18.26 5.45
C ASP A 17 -32.08 18.81 4.94
N MET A 18 -31.06 17.96 4.72
CA MET A 18 -29.85 18.37 4.05
C MET A 18 -30.06 18.47 2.53
N VAL A 19 -29.64 19.60 1.95
CA VAL A 19 -29.59 19.75 0.50
C VAL A 19 -28.34 19.05 -0.03
N ALA A 20 -28.54 18.01 -0.85
CA ALA A 20 -27.44 17.30 -1.50
C ALA A 20 -26.75 18.22 -2.51
N GLY A 21 -25.43 18.32 -2.45
CA GLY A 21 -24.63 19.09 -3.41
C GLY A 21 -24.18 20.47 -2.94
N ASP A 22 -24.35 20.82 -1.67
CA ASP A 22 -23.73 22.03 -1.14
C ASP A 22 -22.21 21.83 -1.03
N ILE A 23 -21.47 22.54 -1.88
CA ILE A 23 -20.01 22.51 -1.95
C ILE A 23 -19.32 22.82 -0.60
N ARG A 24 -20.03 23.49 0.30
CA ARG A 24 -19.52 23.89 1.62
C ARG A 24 -19.47 22.74 2.61
N LEU A 25 -20.20 21.65 2.37
CA LEU A 25 -20.34 20.53 3.30
C LEU A 25 -19.33 19.41 3.06
N GLY A 26 -18.52 19.47 2.00
CA GLY A 26 -17.58 18.42 1.66
C GLY A 26 -18.27 17.13 1.17
N ALA A 27 -17.62 15.99 1.36
CA ALA A 27 -18.16 14.70 0.96
C ALA A 27 -19.27 14.26 1.92
N ILE A 28 -20.43 13.92 1.36
CA ILE A 28 -21.61 13.46 2.11
C ILE A 28 -21.41 12.03 2.61
N ALA A 29 -20.69 11.22 1.85
CA ALA A 29 -20.37 9.84 2.18
C ALA A 29 -19.08 9.42 1.45
N SER A 30 -18.41 8.44 2.00
CA SER A 30 -17.32 7.74 1.30
C SER A 30 -17.81 6.35 0.91
N PHE A 31 -17.58 5.97 -0.33
CA PHE A 31 -17.93 4.67 -0.86
C PHE A 31 -16.65 3.87 -1.13
N ILE A 32 -16.55 2.70 -0.56
CA ILE A 32 -15.45 1.78 -0.81
C ILE A 32 -15.96 0.68 -1.74
N VAL A 33 -15.36 0.62 -2.91
CA VAL A 33 -15.65 -0.43 -3.90
C VAL A 33 -15.05 -1.74 -3.40
N ASP A 34 -15.81 -2.82 -3.53
CA ASP A 34 -15.33 -4.19 -3.23
C ASP A 34 -14.57 -4.74 -4.45
N ALA A 35 -13.46 -4.08 -4.76
CA ALA A 35 -12.57 -4.47 -5.84
C ALA A 35 -11.36 -5.26 -5.30
N ASP A 36 -10.61 -5.85 -6.22
CA ASP A 36 -9.35 -6.51 -5.91
C ASP A 36 -8.42 -5.59 -5.10
N ARG A 37 -7.93 -6.11 -3.99
CA ARG A 37 -7.04 -5.36 -3.08
C ARG A 37 -5.58 -5.66 -3.40
N TYR A 38 -4.78 -4.61 -3.36
CA TYR A 38 -3.34 -4.70 -3.57
C TYR A 38 -2.61 -4.24 -2.30
N LEU A 39 -1.54 -4.93 -1.96
CA LEU A 39 -0.57 -4.42 -1.00
C LEU A 39 0.39 -3.48 -1.75
N LEU A 40 0.48 -2.23 -1.30
CA LEU A 40 1.45 -1.27 -1.83
C LEU A 40 2.70 -1.28 -0.95
N ALA A 41 3.80 -1.77 -1.50
CA ALA A 41 5.09 -1.79 -0.82
C ALA A 41 6.03 -0.74 -1.43
N ASN A 42 6.65 0.08 -0.58
CA ASN A 42 7.58 1.10 -1.01
C ASN A 42 9.01 0.56 -1.02
N PHE A 43 9.69 0.74 -2.14
CA PHE A 43 11.08 0.35 -2.32
C PHE A 43 11.94 1.53 -2.74
N PHE A 44 13.16 1.58 -2.23
CA PHE A 44 14.14 2.56 -2.68
C PHE A 44 14.53 2.32 -4.14
N GLN A 45 14.80 3.41 -4.87
CA GLN A 45 15.08 3.40 -6.30
C GLN A 45 16.25 2.47 -6.68
N GLU A 46 17.26 2.35 -5.84
CA GLU A 46 18.40 1.48 -6.07
C GLU A 46 18.04 -0.01 -6.07
N ASN A 47 16.96 -0.39 -5.40
CA ASN A 47 16.46 -1.76 -5.35
C ASN A 47 15.46 -2.05 -6.47
N LEU A 48 14.84 -1.01 -7.03
CA LEU A 48 13.76 -1.14 -8.01
C LEU A 48 14.23 -1.84 -9.30
N LYS A 49 15.50 -1.67 -9.70
CA LYS A 49 16.09 -2.32 -10.87
C LYS A 49 16.06 -3.85 -10.84
N TYR A 50 15.92 -4.43 -9.66
CA TYR A 50 15.84 -5.88 -9.47
C TYR A 50 14.41 -6.40 -9.39
N VAL A 51 13.42 -5.51 -9.23
CA VAL A 51 12.01 -5.87 -9.10
C VAL A 51 11.40 -5.99 -10.49
N LYS A 52 10.65 -7.07 -10.71
CA LYS A 52 9.95 -7.33 -11.96
C LYS A 52 8.54 -7.89 -11.66
N PRO A 53 7.54 -7.59 -12.50
CA PRO A 53 6.24 -8.24 -12.41
C PRO A 53 6.37 -9.78 -12.42
N GLY A 54 5.50 -10.44 -11.67
CA GLY A 54 5.47 -11.90 -11.52
C GLY A 54 6.43 -12.48 -10.49
N GLN A 55 7.32 -11.69 -9.89
CA GLN A 55 8.21 -12.18 -8.84
C GLN A 55 7.43 -12.55 -7.57
N PRO A 56 7.82 -13.66 -6.90
CA PRO A 56 7.18 -14.08 -5.66
C PRO A 56 7.51 -13.12 -4.51
N VAL A 57 6.49 -12.90 -3.68
CA VAL A 57 6.54 -12.03 -2.52
C VAL A 57 6.05 -12.78 -1.30
N GLU A 58 6.69 -12.56 -0.16
CA GLU A 58 6.17 -12.89 1.16
C GLU A 58 5.86 -11.59 1.89
N ALA A 59 4.67 -11.49 2.46
CA ALA A 59 4.23 -10.34 3.24
C ALA A 59 3.87 -10.75 4.67
N ALA A 60 4.33 -9.96 5.62
CA ALA A 60 4.01 -10.05 7.03
C ALA A 60 3.19 -8.82 7.39
N LEU A 61 1.93 -9.02 7.75
CA LEU A 61 1.01 -7.94 8.12
C LEU A 61 0.94 -7.83 9.64
N ASP A 62 0.94 -6.60 10.13
CA ASP A 62 0.90 -6.33 11.58
C ASP A 62 -0.45 -6.75 12.19
N LEU A 63 -1.49 -6.81 11.37
CA LEU A 63 -2.81 -7.32 11.77
C LEU A 63 -2.80 -8.82 12.12
N TYR A 64 -1.88 -9.59 11.53
CA TYR A 64 -1.78 -11.04 11.71
C TYR A 64 -0.38 -11.44 12.18
N PRO A 65 -0.01 -11.17 13.44
CA PRO A 65 1.30 -11.52 13.97
C PRO A 65 1.56 -13.02 13.86
N GLY A 66 2.75 -13.39 13.40
CA GLY A 66 3.14 -14.79 13.21
C GLY A 66 2.69 -15.41 11.88
N GLN A 67 1.86 -14.73 11.07
CA GLN A 67 1.42 -15.23 9.77
C GLN A 67 2.21 -14.59 8.63
N ILE A 68 2.45 -15.38 7.59
CA ILE A 68 3.07 -14.92 6.35
C ILE A 68 2.11 -15.21 5.20
N PHE A 69 1.87 -14.20 4.41
CA PHE A 69 1.04 -14.28 3.22
C PHE A 69 1.92 -14.28 1.98
N SER A 70 1.59 -15.15 1.03
CA SER A 70 2.25 -15.21 -0.26
C SER A 70 1.53 -14.33 -1.28
N GLY A 71 2.30 -13.81 -2.22
CA GLY A 71 1.78 -13.00 -3.30
C GLY A 71 2.77 -12.86 -4.44
N LYS A 72 2.43 -12.05 -5.42
CA LYS A 72 3.26 -11.75 -6.58
C LYS A 72 3.27 -10.26 -6.87
N VAL A 73 4.39 -9.80 -7.39
CA VAL A 73 4.47 -8.45 -7.95
C VAL A 73 3.53 -8.34 -9.14
N GLU A 74 2.56 -7.44 -9.05
CA GLU A 74 1.62 -7.16 -10.13
C GLU A 74 2.16 -6.06 -11.05
N ALA A 75 2.49 -4.93 -10.46
CA ALA A 75 2.94 -3.76 -11.19
C ALA A 75 3.93 -2.93 -10.38
N ILE A 76 4.74 -2.16 -11.09
CA ILE A 76 5.66 -1.17 -10.51
C ILE A 76 5.18 0.20 -10.97
N TRP A 77 4.96 1.10 -10.02
CA TRP A 77 4.60 2.47 -10.33
C TRP A 77 5.87 3.27 -10.62
N HIS A 78 6.04 3.68 -11.87
CA HIS A 78 7.21 4.43 -12.34
C HIS A 78 7.13 5.93 -12.07
N GLY A 79 6.19 6.38 -11.24
CA GLY A 79 6.00 7.77 -10.84
C GLY A 79 6.02 7.94 -9.33
N SER A 80 6.64 9.02 -8.87
CA SER A 80 6.61 9.45 -7.48
C SER A 80 6.09 10.87 -7.41
N GLY A 81 5.28 11.17 -6.39
CA GLY A 81 4.78 12.52 -6.16
C GLY A 81 5.89 13.57 -5.97
N ALA A 82 7.07 13.14 -5.54
CA ALA A 82 8.24 14.00 -5.41
C ALA A 82 8.77 14.57 -6.75
N GLY A 83 8.42 13.93 -7.87
CA GLY A 83 8.77 14.39 -9.23
C GLY A 83 7.68 15.19 -9.93
N GLN A 84 6.55 15.45 -9.27
CA GLN A 84 5.45 16.18 -9.89
C GLN A 84 5.71 17.68 -9.86
N MET A 85 5.67 18.29 -11.03
CA MET A 85 5.62 19.74 -11.20
C MET A 85 4.18 20.13 -11.58
N LEU A 86 3.46 20.71 -10.63
CA LEU A 86 2.13 21.24 -10.92
C LEU A 86 2.27 22.51 -11.75
N PRO A 87 1.48 22.66 -12.83
CA PRO A 87 1.48 23.90 -13.60
C PRO A 87 0.95 25.04 -12.71
N SER A 88 1.85 25.93 -12.33
CA SER A 88 1.56 27.03 -11.41
C SER A 88 1.59 28.42 -12.10
N GLY A 89 1.92 28.48 -13.40
CA GLY A 89 2.12 29.73 -14.12
C GLY A 89 3.40 30.48 -13.73
N THR A 90 4.19 29.92 -12.80
CA THR A 90 5.50 30.46 -12.38
C THR A 90 6.62 29.53 -12.85
N LEU A 91 7.84 30.05 -12.92
CA LEU A 91 9.01 29.23 -13.21
C LEU A 91 9.20 28.16 -12.11
N PRO A 92 9.63 26.94 -12.49
CA PRO A 92 9.89 25.88 -11.54
C PRO A 92 10.88 26.35 -10.47
N ASN A 93 10.43 26.34 -9.23
CA ASN A 93 11.31 26.58 -8.09
C ASN A 93 11.59 25.24 -7.43
N PHE A 94 12.87 24.83 -7.41
CA PHE A 94 13.33 23.66 -6.69
C PHE A 94 13.39 23.96 -5.20
N SER A 95 12.23 24.21 -4.61
CA SER A 95 12.14 24.35 -3.16
C SER A 95 12.58 23.05 -2.49
N TYR A 96 13.37 23.19 -1.44
CA TYR A 96 13.77 22.08 -0.57
C TYR A 96 12.53 21.31 -0.14
N VAL A 97 12.41 20.06 -0.60
CA VAL A 97 11.34 19.18 -0.18
C VAL A 97 11.55 18.86 1.31
N PRO A 98 10.54 19.03 2.15
CA PRO A 98 10.67 18.73 3.57
C PRO A 98 11.19 17.30 3.77
N LYS A 99 12.07 17.12 4.75
CA LYS A 99 12.78 15.87 5.05
C LYS A 99 11.86 14.69 5.41
N GLU A 100 10.57 14.97 5.60
CA GLU A 100 9.52 14.02 6.00
C GLU A 100 8.97 13.18 4.85
N ILE A 101 9.22 13.55 3.60
CA ILE A 101 8.81 12.72 2.45
C ILE A 101 10.01 11.86 2.05
N PRO A 102 9.94 10.54 2.18
CA PRO A 102 11.01 9.65 1.76
C PRO A 102 11.28 9.83 0.26
N GLN A 103 12.40 10.44 -0.07
CA GLN A 103 12.79 10.65 -1.46
C GLN A 103 13.30 9.34 -2.07
N GLY A 104 13.05 9.17 -3.36
CA GLY A 104 13.56 8.00 -4.10
C GLY A 104 12.87 6.68 -3.76
N GLN A 105 11.67 6.72 -3.20
CA GLN A 105 10.83 5.54 -3.02
C GLN A 105 9.76 5.45 -4.11
N PHE A 106 9.54 4.22 -4.55
CA PHE A 106 8.53 3.89 -5.57
C PHE A 106 7.62 2.80 -5.03
N ALA A 107 6.33 2.91 -5.34
CA ALA A 107 5.36 1.93 -4.95
C ALA A 107 5.36 0.73 -5.92
N VAL A 108 5.32 -0.46 -5.34
CA VAL A 108 5.14 -1.73 -6.04
C VAL A 108 3.82 -2.32 -5.60
N ALA A 109 2.92 -2.55 -6.54
CA ALA A 109 1.66 -3.21 -6.29
C ALA A 109 1.88 -4.73 -6.24
N ILE A 110 1.44 -5.35 -5.16
CA ILE A 110 1.56 -6.78 -4.90
C ILE A 110 0.16 -7.34 -4.79
N ARG A 111 -0.14 -8.35 -5.61
CA ARG A 111 -1.37 -9.13 -5.52
C ARG A 111 -1.12 -10.30 -4.57
N MET A 112 -1.97 -10.43 -3.56
CA MET A 112 -1.92 -11.54 -2.62
C MET A 112 -2.57 -12.79 -3.24
N ASP A 113 -1.99 -13.97 -2.95
CA ASP A 113 -2.50 -15.25 -3.46
C ASP A 113 -3.72 -15.76 -2.66
N ASP A 114 -3.99 -15.18 -1.49
CA ASP A 114 -5.14 -15.56 -0.67
C ASP A 114 -6.44 -15.09 -1.35
N PRO A 115 -7.38 -16.00 -1.61
CA PRO A 115 -8.65 -15.65 -2.25
C PRO A 115 -9.57 -14.81 -1.36
N ASP A 116 -9.39 -14.87 -0.05
CA ASP A 116 -10.20 -14.12 0.90
C ASP A 116 -9.64 -12.70 1.09
N GLN A 117 -10.07 -11.80 0.23
CA GLN A 117 -9.66 -10.40 0.24
C GLN A 117 -10.15 -9.64 1.49
N SER A 118 -11.13 -10.15 2.23
CA SER A 118 -11.62 -9.53 3.47
C SER A 118 -10.56 -9.52 4.58
N LYS A 119 -9.58 -10.41 4.51
CA LYS A 119 -8.43 -10.46 5.42
C LYS A 119 -7.50 -9.26 5.28
N PHE A 120 -7.61 -8.48 4.21
CA PHE A 120 -6.73 -7.35 3.93
C PHE A 120 -7.50 -6.03 4.01
N PRO A 121 -7.86 -5.53 5.21
CA PRO A 121 -8.53 -4.24 5.35
C PRO A 121 -7.66 -3.11 4.78
N ILE A 122 -8.31 -2.13 4.15
CA ILE A 122 -7.62 -0.95 3.62
C ILE A 122 -6.98 -0.19 4.78
N GLY A 123 -5.69 0.13 4.64
CA GLY A 123 -4.91 0.80 5.68
C GLY A 123 -4.09 -0.16 6.56
N THR A 124 -4.19 -1.47 6.37
CA THR A 124 -3.32 -2.44 7.05
C THR A 124 -1.86 -2.19 6.67
N GLN A 125 -1.00 -2.23 7.68
CA GLN A 125 0.45 -2.05 7.52
C GLN A 125 1.19 -3.38 7.71
N GLY A 126 2.47 -3.40 7.29
CA GLY A 126 3.31 -4.57 7.42
C GLY A 126 4.60 -4.45 6.63
N ARG A 127 5.25 -5.57 6.42
CA ARG A 127 6.50 -5.67 5.65
C ARG A 127 6.35 -6.70 4.53
N ALA A 128 6.97 -6.40 3.38
CA ALA A 128 7.01 -7.31 2.25
C ALA A 128 8.46 -7.58 1.80
N ALA A 129 8.73 -8.82 1.42
CA ALA A 129 10.00 -9.23 0.85
C ALA A 129 9.76 -9.79 -0.55
N ILE A 130 10.37 -9.15 -1.57
CA ILE A 130 10.34 -9.61 -2.95
C ILE A 130 11.57 -10.48 -3.20
N TYR A 131 11.39 -11.66 -3.75
CA TYR A 131 12.46 -12.59 -4.08
C TYR A 131 12.88 -12.43 -5.53
N THR A 132 13.94 -11.66 -5.73
CA THR A 132 14.48 -11.35 -7.08
C THR A 132 15.30 -12.48 -7.66
N ASN A 133 15.89 -13.34 -6.79
CA ASN A 133 16.65 -14.52 -7.21
C ASN A 133 16.41 -15.66 -6.21
N PRO A 134 15.57 -16.66 -6.54
CA PRO A 134 15.18 -17.71 -5.60
C PRO A 134 16.33 -18.65 -5.22
N SER A 135 17.41 -18.71 -5.99
CA SER A 135 18.54 -19.60 -5.77
C SER A 135 19.69 -18.98 -4.96
N SER A 136 19.59 -17.73 -4.55
CA SER A 136 20.67 -17.07 -3.82
C SER A 136 20.58 -17.33 -2.31
N ALA A 137 21.74 -17.45 -1.64
CA ALA A 137 21.81 -17.55 -0.17
C ALA A 137 21.13 -16.35 0.54
N PHE A 138 21.10 -15.20 -0.11
CA PHE A 138 20.39 -14.01 0.38
C PHE A 138 18.87 -14.17 0.43
N SER A 139 18.29 -15.05 -0.41
CA SER A 139 16.86 -15.34 -0.34
C SER A 139 16.50 -16.06 0.96
N VAL A 140 17.37 -16.93 1.45
CA VAL A 140 17.21 -17.64 2.73
C VAL A 140 17.28 -16.66 3.90
N LEU A 141 18.25 -15.74 3.88
CA LEU A 141 18.37 -14.70 4.92
C LEU A 141 17.14 -13.79 4.98
N ARG A 142 16.58 -13.40 3.83
CA ARG A 142 15.33 -12.62 3.79
C ARG A 142 14.14 -13.40 4.34
N LYS A 143 14.05 -14.70 4.03
CA LYS A 143 13.02 -15.57 4.62
C LYS A 143 13.13 -15.66 6.14
N ILE A 144 14.33 -15.77 6.65
CA ILE A 144 14.58 -15.77 8.11
C ILE A 144 14.19 -14.41 8.70
N ALA A 145 14.60 -13.31 8.07
CA ALA A 145 14.31 -11.97 8.57
C ALA A 145 12.81 -11.65 8.63
N ILE A 146 12.03 -12.00 7.61
CA ILE A 146 10.58 -11.75 7.62
C ILE A 146 9.87 -12.63 8.66
N ARG A 147 10.33 -13.87 8.87
CA ARG A 147 9.81 -14.76 9.91
C ARG A 147 10.16 -14.28 11.31
N ALA A 148 11.40 -13.82 11.51
CA ALA A 148 11.80 -13.20 12.77
C ALA A 148 10.96 -11.96 13.08
N TYR A 149 10.68 -11.12 12.09
CA TYR A 149 9.83 -9.94 12.25
C TYR A 149 8.41 -10.32 12.70
N THR A 150 7.77 -11.30 12.06
CA THR A 150 6.42 -11.75 12.46
C THR A 150 6.42 -12.33 13.86
N TRP A 151 7.50 -13.02 14.26
CA TRP A 151 7.65 -13.62 15.57
C TRP A 151 7.85 -12.55 16.66
N PHE A 152 8.64 -11.51 16.36
CA PHE A 152 8.79 -10.36 17.25
C PHE A 152 7.46 -9.62 17.46
N ASN A 153 6.70 -9.38 16.41
CA ASN A 153 5.37 -8.76 16.51
C ASN A 153 4.38 -9.62 17.31
N TRP A 154 4.54 -10.93 17.31
CA TRP A 154 3.74 -11.82 18.13
C TRP A 154 4.08 -11.72 19.62
N ILE A 155 5.38 -11.57 19.97
CA ILE A 155 5.86 -11.45 21.36
C ILE A 155 5.62 -10.04 21.91
N TYR A 156 5.82 -9.00 21.06
CA TYR A 156 5.70 -7.59 21.44
C TYR A 156 4.69 -6.86 20.53
N PRO A 157 3.38 -7.07 20.74
CA PRO A 157 2.35 -6.51 19.84
C PRO A 157 2.21 -4.98 19.93
N PHE A 158 2.95 -4.30 20.82
CA PHE A 158 2.86 -2.86 21.06
C PHE A 158 4.13 -2.08 20.70
N SER A 159 5.05 -2.65 19.95
CA SER A 159 6.27 -1.97 19.55
C SER A 159 6.13 -1.25 18.20
N GLY A 160 4.99 -0.56 18.00
CA GLY A 160 4.74 0.30 16.85
C GLY A 160 4.70 1.76 17.24
#